data_8d91a685de38fadf73eee47394e95c2d
#
_entry.id   8d91a685de38fadf73eee47394e95c2d
#
_cell.length_a   1.000
_cell.length_b   1.000
_cell.length_c   1.000
_cell.angle_alpha   90.00
_cell.angle_beta   90.00
_cell.angle_gamma   90.00
#
_symmetry.space_group_name_H-M   'P 1'
#
loop_
_entity.id
_entity.type
_entity.pdbx_description
1 polymer ?
#
loop_
_entity_poly.entity_id
_entity_poly.type
_entity_poly.pdbx_seq_one_letter_code
_entity_poly.pdbx_strand_id
1 'polypeptide(L)'
;YLIDYLSEKNPGVRSFNPVVGECNDGFLNDIVGRHINKSHVINAIDHASENEFSEGVVGAGVGMTGFGWKGGIGTSSRLIKTQYNSDTSSKGEFTIGCLTLTNTGDARDLRFDGIPIGRHILPPGYEDEKNPSNWIGGDPLKGTFQNDSKEPPGSIMIVIATDAPLSSRQLNRLAKRVGMGLGLAGGIATHSSGDFVIAFSNSDYNKIESGDDKYKVNQLSDDNLSNLFRGVVESTNEA
;
A
#
# COMPACT_ATOMS: atom_id res chain seq x y z
N TYR A 1 6.15 -0.41 22.20
CA TYR A 1 5.37 -1.64 22.34
C TYR A 1 5.93 -2.78 21.48
N LEU A 2 6.23 -2.56 20.17
CA LEU A 2 6.83 -3.61 19.32
C LEU A 2 8.18 -4.08 19.83
N ILE A 3 9.04 -3.17 20.29
CA ILE A 3 10.35 -3.51 20.86
C ILE A 3 10.17 -4.36 22.11
N ASP A 4 9.23 -4.02 23.00
CA ASP A 4 8.94 -4.79 24.21
C ASP A 4 8.51 -6.22 23.84
N TYR A 5 7.52 -6.34 22.95
CA TYR A 5 7.03 -7.63 22.45
C TYR A 5 8.15 -8.49 21.83
N LEU A 6 8.95 -7.89 20.95
CA LEU A 6 10.04 -8.59 20.28
C LEU A 6 11.14 -9.01 21.25
N SER A 7 11.45 -8.19 22.25
CA SER A 7 12.45 -8.50 23.28
C SER A 7 12.03 -9.67 24.15
N GLU A 8 10.75 -9.72 24.53
CA GLU A 8 10.19 -10.83 25.30
C GLU A 8 10.23 -12.16 24.53
N LYS A 9 9.98 -12.14 23.22
CA LYS A 9 9.98 -13.33 22.35
C LYS A 9 11.38 -13.78 21.91
N ASN A 10 12.36 -12.88 21.93
CA ASN A 10 13.72 -13.16 21.44
C ASN A 10 14.78 -12.77 22.48
N PRO A 11 14.86 -13.49 23.62
CA PRO A 11 15.83 -13.19 24.65
C PRO A 11 17.26 -13.35 24.11
N GLY A 12 18.09 -12.33 24.29
CA GLY A 12 19.46 -12.30 23.79
C GLY A 12 19.69 -11.50 22.51
N VAL A 13 18.65 -11.15 21.78
CA VAL A 13 18.72 -10.18 20.67
C VAL A 13 18.85 -8.76 21.25
N ARG A 14 19.86 -8.02 20.81
CA ARG A 14 20.22 -6.71 21.40
C ARG A 14 19.58 -5.51 20.68
N SER A 15 19.07 -5.72 19.47
CA SER A 15 18.54 -4.62 18.63
C SER A 15 17.38 -5.09 17.78
N PHE A 16 16.35 -4.25 17.70
CA PHE A 16 15.19 -4.43 16.86
C PHE A 16 14.89 -3.14 16.10
N ASN A 17 14.54 -3.25 14.84
CA ASN A 17 14.17 -2.13 13.98
C ASN A 17 12.72 -2.31 13.47
N PRO A 18 11.71 -2.08 14.31
CA PRO A 18 10.32 -2.19 13.89
C PRO A 18 10.01 -1.10 12.86
N VAL A 19 9.21 -1.47 11.85
CA VAL A 19 8.68 -0.53 10.86
C VAL A 19 7.22 -0.28 11.21
N VAL A 20 6.88 0.99 11.42
CA VAL A 20 5.52 1.43 11.72
C VAL A 20 5.12 2.48 10.68
N GLY A 21 4.01 2.24 10.01
CA GLY A 21 3.40 3.19 9.08
C GLY A 21 2.09 3.72 9.66
N GLU A 22 1.72 4.94 9.30
CA GLU A 22 0.46 5.55 9.72
C GLU A 22 -0.11 6.43 8.60
N CYS A 23 -1.41 6.68 8.68
CA CYS A 23 -2.09 7.79 8.03
C CYS A 23 -2.77 8.63 9.09
N ASN A 24 -2.81 9.96 8.90
CA ASN A 24 -3.43 10.86 9.84
C ASN A 24 -4.95 10.68 9.84
N ASP A 25 -5.51 10.26 10.95
CA ASP A 25 -6.94 10.01 11.14
C ASP A 25 -7.68 11.14 11.87
N GLY A 26 -7.01 12.27 12.12
CA GLY A 26 -7.53 13.39 12.91
C GLY A 26 -8.76 14.09 12.32
N PHE A 27 -9.15 13.76 11.07
CA PHE A 27 -10.38 14.26 10.48
C PHE A 27 -11.64 13.54 11.02
N LEU A 28 -11.54 12.24 11.26
CA LEU A 28 -12.65 11.41 11.74
C LEU A 28 -12.51 10.98 13.20
N ASN A 29 -11.29 10.94 13.74
CA ASN A 29 -10.98 10.46 15.07
C ASN A 29 -10.35 11.56 15.94
N ASP A 30 -10.42 11.37 17.26
CA ASP A 30 -9.68 12.17 18.22
C ASP A 30 -8.23 11.68 18.33
N ILE A 31 -7.37 12.17 17.44
CA ILE A 31 -5.94 11.83 17.42
C ILE A 31 -5.20 12.28 18.70
N VAL A 32 -5.67 13.35 19.34
CA VAL A 32 -5.05 13.90 20.56
C VAL A 32 -5.30 12.99 21.76
N GLY A 33 -6.41 12.28 21.78
CA GLY A 33 -6.78 11.33 22.83
C GLY A 33 -5.86 10.11 22.95
N ARG A 34 -5.04 9.81 21.92
CA ARG A 34 -4.05 8.72 21.93
C ARG A 34 -4.62 7.38 22.35
N HIS A 35 -5.74 6.99 21.77
CA HIS A 35 -6.54 5.83 22.17
C HIS A 35 -5.85 4.48 21.93
N ILE A 36 -4.80 4.44 21.07
CA ILE A 36 -4.04 3.22 20.78
C ILE A 36 -3.03 2.94 21.90
N ASN A 37 -3.11 1.75 22.47
CA ASN A 37 -2.26 1.29 23.56
C ASN A 37 -1.58 -0.06 23.26
N LYS A 38 -0.78 -0.58 24.20
CA LYS A 38 0.00 -1.82 24.04
C LYS A 38 -0.90 -3.01 23.68
N SER A 39 -2.09 -3.12 24.25
CA SER A 39 -2.97 -4.27 23.98
C SER A 39 -3.46 -4.32 22.53
N HIS A 40 -3.74 -3.18 21.92
CA HIS A 40 -4.12 -3.12 20.50
C HIS A 40 -3.01 -3.65 19.59
N VAL A 41 -1.76 -3.27 19.88
CA VAL A 41 -0.60 -3.73 19.10
C VAL A 41 -0.39 -5.23 19.24
N ILE A 42 -0.41 -5.73 20.48
CA ILE A 42 -0.25 -7.16 20.76
C ILE A 42 -1.39 -7.96 20.15
N ASN A 43 -2.65 -7.54 20.32
CA ASN A 43 -3.79 -8.22 19.74
C ASN A 43 -3.71 -8.29 18.21
N ALA A 44 -3.24 -7.24 17.55
CA ALA A 44 -3.06 -7.25 16.09
C ALA A 44 -2.03 -8.29 15.64
N ILE A 45 -0.97 -8.51 16.42
CA ILE A 45 0.06 -9.51 16.12
C ILE A 45 -0.45 -10.92 16.42
N ASP A 46 -1.03 -11.12 17.61
CA ASP A 46 -1.43 -12.45 18.10
C ASP A 46 -2.64 -13.01 17.32
N HIS A 47 -3.48 -12.15 16.74
CA HIS A 47 -4.62 -12.54 15.90
C HIS A 47 -4.33 -12.45 14.39
N ALA A 48 -3.09 -12.17 14.00
CA ALA A 48 -2.72 -12.25 12.60
C ALA A 48 -2.91 -13.69 12.08
N SER A 49 -3.55 -13.84 10.93
CA SER A 49 -3.86 -15.15 10.37
C SER A 49 -3.61 -15.18 8.87
N GLU A 50 -3.46 -16.39 8.32
CA GLU A 50 -3.36 -16.64 6.88
C GLU A 50 -4.75 -16.79 6.22
N ASN A 51 -5.80 -16.78 7.02
CA ASN A 51 -7.18 -16.91 6.57
C ASN A 51 -7.76 -15.55 6.15
N GLU A 52 -9.06 -15.55 5.87
CA GLU A 52 -9.79 -14.31 5.61
C GLU A 52 -9.61 -13.30 6.73
N PHE A 53 -9.36 -12.06 6.34
CA PHE A 53 -9.28 -10.93 7.25
C PHE A 53 -10.25 -9.83 6.80
N SER A 54 -10.63 -8.99 7.76
CA SER A 54 -11.60 -7.93 7.51
C SER A 54 -10.95 -6.77 6.75
N GLU A 55 -11.69 -6.21 5.81
CA GLU A 55 -11.34 -5.02 5.03
C GLU A 55 -12.27 -3.84 5.35
N GLY A 56 -11.97 -2.68 4.80
CA GLY A 56 -12.75 -1.46 4.95
C GLY A 56 -12.54 -0.79 6.30
N VAL A 57 -13.61 -0.64 7.06
CA VAL A 57 -13.65 0.14 8.32
C VAL A 57 -13.19 -0.73 9.50
N VAL A 58 -11.94 -1.18 9.46
CA VAL A 58 -11.33 -2.02 10.50
C VAL A 58 -9.96 -1.47 10.90
N GLY A 59 -9.58 -1.63 12.15
CA GLY A 59 -8.30 -1.16 12.66
C GLY A 59 -8.06 0.30 12.31
N ALA A 60 -6.90 0.61 11.73
CA ALA A 60 -6.57 1.97 11.28
C ALA A 60 -7.54 2.51 10.20
N GLY A 61 -8.22 1.64 9.46
CA GLY A 61 -9.21 2.02 8.46
C GLY A 61 -10.42 2.77 9.01
N VAL A 62 -10.68 2.71 10.34
CA VAL A 62 -11.80 3.42 10.99
C VAL A 62 -11.73 4.93 10.76
N GLY A 63 -10.54 5.51 10.81
CA GLY A 63 -10.32 6.96 10.70
C GLY A 63 -10.03 7.48 9.29
N MET A 64 -10.13 6.65 8.25
CA MET A 64 -9.67 6.97 6.91
C MET A 64 -10.77 7.51 6.00
N THR A 65 -10.38 8.41 5.10
CA THR A 65 -11.18 8.91 3.98
C THR A 65 -10.42 8.69 2.67
N GLY A 66 -11.09 8.14 1.65
CA GLY A 66 -10.49 7.91 0.35
C GLY A 66 -11.35 8.52 -0.76
N PHE A 67 -10.76 9.38 -1.59
CA PHE A 67 -11.47 10.04 -2.68
C PHE A 67 -12.79 10.71 -2.25
N GLY A 68 -12.77 11.38 -1.07
CA GLY A 68 -13.94 12.01 -0.49
C GLY A 68 -14.98 11.05 0.12
N TRP A 69 -14.82 9.75 -0.07
CA TRP A 69 -15.64 8.71 0.53
C TRP A 69 -15.03 8.19 1.83
N LYS A 70 -15.75 7.32 2.55
CA LYS A 70 -15.17 6.59 3.68
C LYS A 70 -14.09 5.65 3.15
N GLY A 71 -12.84 5.90 3.53
CA GLY A 71 -11.70 5.05 3.24
C GLY A 71 -11.56 3.86 4.19
N GLY A 72 -10.48 3.11 4.05
CA GLY A 72 -10.24 1.96 4.90
C GLY A 72 -9.05 1.11 4.47
N ILE A 73 -9.08 -0.15 4.91
CA ILE A 73 -8.14 -1.19 4.51
C ILE A 73 -8.67 -1.87 3.25
N GLY A 74 -7.82 -1.99 2.25
CA GLY A 74 -8.10 -2.79 1.05
C GLY A 74 -6.96 -3.77 0.78
N THR A 75 -7.26 -4.89 0.14
CA THR A 75 -6.26 -5.87 -0.25
C THR A 75 -6.57 -6.50 -1.59
N SER A 76 -5.52 -6.94 -2.24
CA SER A 76 -5.66 -7.78 -3.43
C SER A 76 -4.42 -8.65 -3.64
N SER A 77 -4.50 -9.61 -4.52
CA SER A 77 -3.37 -10.44 -4.86
C SER A 77 -3.36 -10.87 -6.32
N ARG A 78 -2.17 -11.24 -6.81
CA ARG A 78 -1.96 -11.80 -8.15
C ARG A 78 -1.02 -12.98 -8.09
N LEU A 79 -1.43 -14.07 -8.73
CA LEU A 79 -0.55 -15.21 -8.99
C LEU A 79 0.18 -14.96 -10.31
N ILE A 80 1.49 -14.84 -10.23
CA ILE A 80 2.36 -14.47 -11.34
C ILE A 80 3.12 -15.68 -11.84
N LYS A 81 2.95 -16.00 -13.13
CA LYS A 81 3.74 -17.02 -13.80
C LYS A 81 4.97 -16.37 -14.43
N THR A 82 6.14 -16.84 -14.04
CA THR A 82 7.40 -16.43 -14.66
C THR A 82 7.84 -17.48 -15.68
N GLN A 83 8.40 -17.04 -16.80
CA GLN A 83 9.05 -17.96 -17.72
C GLN A 83 10.43 -18.33 -17.13
N TYR A 84 10.50 -19.47 -16.51
CA TYR A 84 11.79 -20.05 -16.17
C TYR A 84 12.36 -20.76 -17.39
N ASN A 85 13.66 -20.61 -17.64
CA ASN A 85 14.34 -21.29 -18.74
C ASN A 85 14.12 -22.81 -18.69
N SER A 86 13.95 -23.40 -19.84
CA SER A 86 13.44 -24.73 -20.17
C SER A 86 14.16 -25.96 -19.58
N ASP A 87 15.23 -25.78 -18.80
CA ASP A 87 16.02 -26.90 -18.28
C ASP A 87 15.75 -27.30 -16.84
N THR A 88 14.90 -26.55 -16.12
CA THR A 88 14.45 -26.95 -14.80
C THR A 88 12.92 -27.00 -14.77
N SER A 89 12.41 -28.15 -14.42
CA SER A 89 10.98 -28.54 -14.41
C SER A 89 10.09 -27.76 -13.42
N SER A 90 10.53 -26.63 -12.90
CA SER A 90 9.75 -25.76 -12.01
C SER A 90 9.37 -24.47 -12.72
N LYS A 91 8.16 -24.42 -13.23
CA LYS A 91 7.50 -23.14 -13.57
C LYS A 91 7.40 -22.34 -12.30
N GLY A 92 8.17 -21.27 -12.18
CA GLY A 92 8.07 -20.38 -11.02
C GLY A 92 6.72 -19.69 -11.04
N GLU A 93 5.88 -20.04 -10.09
CA GLU A 93 4.67 -19.25 -9.80
C GLU A 93 4.95 -18.49 -8.50
N PHE A 94 4.67 -17.20 -8.50
CA PHE A 94 4.87 -16.34 -7.34
C PHE A 94 3.63 -15.50 -7.08
N THR A 95 3.37 -15.25 -5.83
CA THR A 95 2.27 -14.39 -5.41
C THR A 95 2.78 -12.98 -5.16
N ILE A 96 2.04 -11.99 -5.64
CA ILE A 96 2.10 -10.59 -5.20
C ILE A 96 0.86 -10.34 -4.39
N GLY A 97 1.02 -9.95 -3.13
CA GLY A 97 -0.03 -9.42 -2.27
C GLY A 97 0.14 -7.91 -2.09
N CYS A 98 -0.96 -7.20 -2.10
CA CYS A 98 -1.02 -5.76 -1.82
C CYS A 98 -2.00 -5.52 -0.68
N LEU A 99 -1.61 -4.68 0.27
CA LEU A 99 -2.49 -4.13 1.29
C LEU A 99 -2.36 -2.61 1.25
N THR A 100 -3.50 -1.92 1.27
CA THR A 100 -3.56 -0.46 1.32
C THR A 100 -4.28 0.02 2.58
N LEU A 101 -3.82 1.13 3.15
CA LEU A 101 -4.56 1.95 4.08
C LEU A 101 -4.80 3.29 3.38
N THR A 102 -6.01 3.48 2.85
CA THR A 102 -6.33 4.56 1.93
C THR A 102 -6.92 5.75 2.66
N ASN A 103 -6.17 6.87 2.66
CA ASN A 103 -6.57 8.16 3.21
C ASN A 103 -6.15 9.28 2.25
N THR A 104 -6.50 9.19 0.97
CA THR A 104 -5.99 10.08 -0.08
C THR A 104 -7.00 10.26 -1.21
N GLY A 105 -6.72 11.21 -2.08
CA GLY A 105 -7.43 11.44 -3.33
C GLY A 105 -8.60 12.40 -3.23
N ASP A 106 -8.86 13.13 -4.32
CA ASP A 106 -10.06 13.93 -4.51
C ASP A 106 -11.17 13.09 -5.13
N ALA A 107 -12.42 13.35 -4.73
CA ALA A 107 -13.58 12.57 -5.20
C ALA A 107 -13.72 12.56 -6.73
N ARG A 108 -13.37 13.67 -7.40
CA ARG A 108 -13.49 13.82 -8.85
C ARG A 108 -12.42 13.08 -9.64
N ASP A 109 -11.30 12.76 -8.98
CA ASP A 109 -10.19 12.02 -9.58
C ASP A 109 -10.40 10.53 -9.56
N LEU A 110 -11.35 10.04 -8.74
CA LEU A 110 -11.61 8.61 -8.60
C LEU A 110 -11.87 7.94 -9.95
N ARG A 111 -11.13 6.89 -10.21
CA ARG A 111 -11.26 6.04 -11.40
C ARG A 111 -11.51 4.61 -11.00
N PHE A 112 -12.37 3.96 -11.75
CA PHE A 112 -12.64 2.53 -11.61
C PHE A 112 -12.54 1.89 -13.00
N ASP A 113 -11.62 0.97 -13.18
CA ASP A 113 -11.34 0.31 -14.47
C ASP A 113 -11.12 1.31 -15.63
N GLY A 114 -10.37 2.38 -15.35
CA GLY A 114 -10.09 3.46 -16.30
C GLY A 114 -11.25 4.47 -16.51
N ILE A 115 -12.43 4.19 -15.98
CA ILE A 115 -13.59 5.09 -16.07
C ILE A 115 -13.48 6.16 -14.98
N PRO A 116 -13.54 7.46 -15.32
CA PRO A 116 -13.46 8.55 -14.35
C PRO A 116 -14.79 8.68 -13.57
N ILE A 117 -15.08 7.72 -12.71
CA ILE A 117 -16.36 7.61 -12.02
C ILE A 117 -16.65 8.78 -11.10
N GLY A 118 -15.61 9.37 -10.51
CA GLY A 118 -15.70 10.55 -9.66
C GLY A 118 -16.25 11.79 -10.36
N ARG A 119 -16.32 11.79 -11.70
CA ARG A 119 -16.99 12.85 -12.48
C ARG A 119 -18.49 12.66 -12.60
N HIS A 120 -18.98 11.49 -12.25
CA HIS A 120 -20.39 11.12 -12.41
C HIS A 120 -21.07 10.88 -11.06
N ILE A 121 -20.33 10.38 -10.07
CA ILE A 121 -20.84 10.06 -8.74
C ILE A 121 -19.93 10.74 -7.71
N LEU A 122 -20.48 11.67 -6.97
CA LEU A 122 -19.79 12.40 -5.90
C LEU A 122 -20.33 12.00 -4.53
N PRO A 123 -19.50 12.03 -3.49
CA PRO A 123 -19.97 11.79 -2.13
C PRO A 123 -20.96 12.89 -1.69
N PRO A 124 -21.87 12.58 -0.75
CA PRO A 124 -22.78 13.57 -0.19
C PRO A 124 -22.02 14.81 0.33
N GLY A 125 -22.51 15.99 0.02
CA GLY A 125 -21.87 17.26 0.38
C GLY A 125 -20.91 17.82 -0.67
N TYR A 126 -20.49 17.04 -1.66
CA TYR A 126 -19.74 17.54 -2.81
C TYR A 126 -20.63 18.20 -3.88
N GLU A 127 -21.95 18.02 -3.79
CA GLU A 127 -22.94 18.44 -4.81
C GLU A 127 -23.09 19.96 -4.90
N ASP A 128 -22.86 20.69 -3.81
CA ASP A 128 -23.02 22.14 -3.75
C ASP A 128 -21.85 22.94 -4.37
N GLU A 129 -20.75 22.27 -4.68
CA GLU A 129 -19.65 22.89 -5.39
C GLU A 129 -19.90 22.91 -6.90
N LYS A 130 -20.96 23.60 -7.32
CA LYS A 130 -21.32 23.80 -8.73
C LYS A 130 -20.30 24.63 -9.52
N ASN A 131 -19.22 25.04 -8.88
CA ASN A 131 -18.19 25.81 -9.54
C ASN A 131 -17.04 24.90 -10.02
N PRO A 132 -16.90 24.67 -11.34
CA PRO A 132 -15.76 23.92 -11.89
C PRO A 132 -14.40 24.53 -11.55
N SER A 133 -14.37 25.79 -11.09
CA SER A 133 -13.14 26.47 -10.64
C SER A 133 -12.60 25.94 -9.31
N ASN A 134 -13.39 25.20 -8.54
CA ASN A 134 -12.95 24.54 -7.31
C ASN A 134 -12.32 23.14 -7.57
N TRP A 135 -12.20 22.74 -8.82
CA TRP A 135 -11.52 21.49 -9.16
C TRP A 135 -10.02 21.63 -8.90
N ILE A 136 -9.48 20.83 -8.02
CA ILE A 136 -8.05 20.65 -7.91
C ILE A 136 -7.55 20.11 -9.25
N GLY A 137 -6.74 20.92 -9.96
CA GLY A 137 -6.31 20.58 -11.31
C GLY A 137 -7.07 21.27 -12.44
N GLY A 138 -8.09 22.09 -12.13
CA GLY A 138 -8.83 22.86 -13.14
C GLY A 138 -9.81 22.03 -13.98
N ASP A 139 -10.52 22.69 -14.86
CA ASP A 139 -11.37 22.03 -15.86
C ASP A 139 -10.48 21.44 -16.96
N PRO A 140 -10.34 20.12 -17.09
CA PRO A 140 -9.48 19.51 -18.12
C PRO A 140 -9.95 19.83 -19.54
N LEU A 141 -11.20 20.30 -19.71
CA LEU A 141 -11.73 20.75 -20.99
C LEU A 141 -11.35 22.20 -21.31
N LYS A 142 -10.96 22.98 -20.30
CA LYS A 142 -10.58 24.39 -20.44
C LYS A 142 -9.07 24.63 -20.32
N GLY A 143 -8.29 23.61 -20.00
CA GLY A 143 -6.83 23.72 -19.86
C GLY A 143 -6.36 24.68 -18.78
N THR A 144 -7.22 25.02 -17.82
CA THR A 144 -6.90 25.94 -16.71
C THR A 144 -6.67 25.17 -15.43
N PHE A 145 -5.43 25.16 -14.96
CA PHE A 145 -5.09 24.73 -13.61
C PHE A 145 -5.22 25.94 -12.70
N GLN A 146 -6.24 25.99 -11.85
CA GLN A 146 -6.31 27.00 -10.80
C GLN A 146 -5.66 26.44 -9.54
N ASN A 147 -4.68 27.21 -9.07
CA ASN A 147 -3.92 26.91 -7.87
C ASN A 147 -4.71 27.42 -6.64
N ASP A 148 -5.88 26.85 -6.36
CA ASP A 148 -6.57 27.12 -5.11
C ASP A 148 -6.03 26.21 -4.02
N SER A 149 -5.42 26.82 -3.04
CA SER A 149 -4.55 26.36 -1.98
C SER A 149 -5.17 25.43 -0.92
N LYS A 150 -6.19 24.66 -1.27
CA LYS A 150 -6.77 23.64 -0.39
C LYS A 150 -6.69 22.27 -1.06
N GLU A 151 -5.45 21.78 -1.25
CA GLU A 151 -5.27 20.38 -1.53
C GLU A 151 -5.83 19.59 -0.34
N PRO A 152 -6.69 18.59 -0.56
CA PRO A 152 -7.14 17.73 0.52
C PRO A 152 -5.91 17.07 1.14
N PRO A 153 -5.76 17.13 2.48
CA PRO A 153 -4.71 16.39 3.13
C PRO A 153 -4.90 14.91 2.80
N GLY A 154 -3.83 14.26 2.37
CA GLY A 154 -3.88 12.87 1.99
C GLY A 154 -2.69 12.11 2.52
N SER A 155 -2.83 10.81 2.61
CA SER A 155 -1.75 9.85 2.90
C SER A 155 -2.21 8.47 2.47
N ILE A 156 -1.29 7.63 2.06
CA ILE A 156 -1.58 6.23 1.83
C ILE A 156 -0.41 5.37 2.28
N MET A 157 -0.70 4.32 3.03
CA MET A 157 0.27 3.29 3.34
C MET A 157 -0.01 2.07 2.48
N ILE A 158 1.01 1.60 1.77
CA ILE A 158 0.90 0.44 0.88
C ILE A 158 1.98 -0.57 1.25
N VAL A 159 1.56 -1.81 1.42
CA VAL A 159 2.47 -2.94 1.67
C VAL A 159 2.38 -3.91 0.50
N ILE A 160 3.52 -4.19 -0.11
CA ILE A 160 3.68 -5.23 -1.13
C ILE A 160 4.43 -6.40 -0.53
N ALA A 161 3.79 -7.56 -0.53
CA ALA A 161 4.38 -8.81 -0.09
C ALA A 161 4.52 -9.79 -1.25
N THR A 162 5.58 -10.59 -1.27
CA THR A 162 5.75 -11.65 -2.28
C THR A 162 6.55 -12.83 -1.72
N ASP A 163 6.31 -14.02 -2.25
CA ASP A 163 7.12 -15.21 -2.04
C ASP A 163 8.23 -15.38 -3.08
N ALA A 164 8.33 -14.48 -4.05
CA ALA A 164 9.41 -14.48 -5.03
C ALA A 164 10.75 -14.16 -4.35
N PRO A 165 11.83 -14.89 -4.68
CA PRO A 165 13.17 -14.65 -4.14
C PRO A 165 13.77 -13.38 -4.75
N LEU A 166 13.55 -12.26 -4.11
CA LEU A 166 13.97 -10.95 -4.58
C LEU A 166 14.97 -10.29 -3.65
N SER A 167 15.98 -9.65 -4.22
CA SER A 167 16.88 -8.77 -3.47
C SER A 167 16.18 -7.45 -3.07
N SER A 168 16.74 -6.73 -2.10
CA SER A 168 16.26 -5.41 -1.70
C SER A 168 16.19 -4.42 -2.87
N ARG A 169 17.16 -4.50 -3.82
CA ARG A 169 17.13 -3.70 -5.05
C ARG A 169 15.91 -4.02 -5.92
N GLN A 170 15.56 -5.29 -6.06
CA GLN A 170 14.41 -5.73 -6.85
C GLN A 170 13.09 -5.38 -6.15
N LEU A 171 12.99 -5.56 -4.84
CA LEU A 171 11.84 -5.13 -4.03
C LEU A 171 11.61 -3.61 -4.14
N ASN A 172 12.67 -2.81 -4.12
CA ASN A 172 12.55 -1.36 -4.35
C ASN A 172 12.02 -1.03 -5.75
N ARG A 173 12.37 -1.84 -6.77
CA ARG A 173 11.79 -1.70 -8.12
C ARG A 173 10.30 -2.05 -8.14
N LEU A 174 9.85 -3.04 -7.37
CA LEU A 174 8.43 -3.35 -7.19
C LEU A 174 7.71 -2.17 -6.52
N ALA A 175 8.22 -1.68 -5.39
CA ALA A 175 7.67 -0.55 -4.67
C ALA A 175 7.44 0.68 -5.55
N LYS A 176 8.39 0.98 -6.45
CA LYS A 176 8.25 2.09 -7.41
C LYS A 176 7.11 1.93 -8.43
N ARG A 177 6.54 0.75 -8.61
CA ARG A 177 5.39 0.51 -9.51
C ARG A 177 4.04 0.78 -8.85
N VAL A 178 4.02 0.83 -7.53
CA VAL A 178 2.82 1.15 -6.75
C VAL A 178 2.23 2.50 -7.18
N GLY A 179 3.06 3.52 -7.41
CA GLY A 179 2.60 4.82 -7.90
C GLY A 179 1.83 4.76 -9.23
N MET A 180 2.14 3.77 -10.10
CA MET A 180 1.39 3.56 -11.33
C MET A 180 0.00 2.99 -11.04
N GLY A 181 -0.12 2.02 -10.11
CA GLY A 181 -1.41 1.47 -9.67
C GLY A 181 -2.28 2.52 -9.00
N LEU A 182 -1.70 3.30 -8.10
CA LEU A 182 -2.38 4.42 -7.46
C LEU A 182 -2.89 5.45 -8.48
N GLY A 183 -2.06 5.77 -9.49
CA GLY A 183 -2.46 6.67 -10.59
C GLY A 183 -3.61 6.12 -11.44
N LEU A 184 -3.72 4.80 -11.61
CA LEU A 184 -4.85 4.17 -12.30
C LEU A 184 -6.16 4.32 -11.50
N ALA A 185 -6.10 4.32 -10.17
CA ALA A 185 -7.24 4.58 -9.29
C ALA A 185 -7.60 6.08 -9.21
N GLY A 186 -6.72 6.97 -9.70
CA GLY A 186 -6.91 8.42 -9.68
C GLY A 186 -6.06 9.17 -8.66
N GLY A 187 -5.23 8.48 -7.88
CA GLY A 187 -4.32 9.12 -6.93
C GLY A 187 -3.17 9.83 -7.64
N ILE A 188 -2.92 11.08 -7.31
CA ILE A 188 -1.91 11.92 -7.96
C ILE A 188 -0.74 12.29 -7.04
N ALA A 189 -0.71 11.75 -5.81
CA ALA A 189 0.34 12.02 -4.83
C ALA A 189 0.57 13.54 -4.67
N THR A 190 -0.43 14.25 -4.13
CA THR A 190 -0.38 15.70 -3.96
C THR A 190 0.74 16.14 -3.02
N HIS A 191 1.10 17.42 -3.04
CA HIS A 191 2.20 17.95 -2.21
C HIS A 191 2.06 17.63 -0.71
N SER A 192 0.85 17.63 -0.19
CA SER A 192 0.56 17.34 1.22
C SER A 192 0.35 15.86 1.52
N SER A 193 0.38 14.97 0.50
CA SER A 193 0.15 13.54 0.65
C SER A 193 1.41 12.83 1.14
N GLY A 194 1.29 12.07 2.22
CA GLY A 194 2.33 11.15 2.70
C GLY A 194 2.13 9.76 2.14
N ASP A 195 2.70 9.49 0.96
CA ASP A 195 2.55 8.21 0.28
C ASP A 195 3.76 7.32 0.54
N PHE A 196 3.56 6.25 1.30
CA PHE A 196 4.63 5.34 1.68
C PHE A 196 4.38 3.92 1.19
N VAL A 197 5.43 3.28 0.72
CA VAL A 197 5.40 1.90 0.24
C VAL A 197 6.45 1.07 0.95
N ILE A 198 6.03 -0.06 1.50
CA ILE A 198 6.90 -1.09 2.04
C ILE A 198 6.79 -2.31 1.14
N ALA A 199 7.92 -2.84 0.66
CA ALA A 199 7.95 -4.08 -0.11
C ALA A 199 8.87 -5.08 0.57
N PHE A 200 8.39 -6.32 0.75
CA PHE A 200 9.20 -7.40 1.32
C PHE A 200 8.94 -8.74 0.63
N SER A 201 9.88 -9.66 0.81
CA SER A 201 9.74 -11.05 0.39
C SER A 201 9.86 -11.96 1.60
N ASN A 202 8.95 -12.93 1.71
CA ASN A 202 9.01 -14.01 2.69
C ASN A 202 9.59 -15.31 2.11
N SER A 203 10.22 -15.23 0.94
CA SER A 203 10.84 -16.39 0.29
C SER A 203 11.88 -17.06 1.20
N ASP A 204 11.81 -18.36 1.33
CA ASP A 204 12.81 -19.15 2.06
C ASP A 204 14.21 -19.03 1.45
N TYR A 205 14.31 -18.76 0.14
CA TYR A 205 15.58 -18.53 -0.54
C TYR A 205 16.31 -17.25 -0.11
N ASN A 206 15.61 -16.34 0.59
CA ASN A 206 16.17 -15.10 1.13
C ASN A 206 16.67 -15.24 2.58
N LYS A 207 16.43 -16.39 3.22
CA LYS A 207 16.88 -16.64 4.58
C LYS A 207 18.40 -16.82 4.61
N ILE A 208 19.02 -16.18 5.59
CA ILE A 208 20.46 -16.23 5.85
C ILE A 208 20.64 -16.82 7.24
N GLU A 209 21.46 -17.87 7.34
CA GLU A 209 21.82 -18.46 8.63
C GLU A 209 22.79 -17.53 9.38
N SER A 210 22.55 -17.37 10.68
CA SER A 210 23.39 -16.55 11.53
C SER A 210 24.74 -17.24 11.76
N GLY A 211 25.83 -16.53 11.49
CA GLY A 211 27.19 -17.01 11.75
C GLY A 211 27.99 -17.40 10.50
N ASP A 212 27.38 -17.40 9.33
CA ASP A 212 28.08 -17.63 8.09
C ASP A 212 28.87 -16.38 7.63
N ASP A 213 30.16 -16.55 7.40
CA ASP A 213 31.02 -15.50 6.80
C ASP A 213 30.67 -15.24 5.32
N LYS A 214 30.07 -16.22 4.64
CA LYS A 214 29.66 -16.15 3.23
C LYS A 214 28.40 -16.99 3.02
N TYR A 215 27.45 -16.44 2.24
CA TYR A 215 26.22 -17.14 1.86
C TYR A 215 25.95 -17.00 0.37
N LYS A 216 25.27 -17.99 -0.19
CA LYS A 216 24.72 -17.92 -1.53
C LYS A 216 23.35 -17.27 -1.47
N VAL A 217 23.11 -16.32 -2.35
CA VAL A 217 21.79 -15.73 -2.55
C VAL A 217 21.19 -16.31 -3.82
N ASN A 218 20.04 -16.97 -3.70
CA ASN A 218 19.24 -17.35 -4.84
C ASN A 218 18.22 -16.25 -5.08
N GLN A 219 18.31 -15.58 -6.20
CA GLN A 219 17.35 -14.52 -6.55
C GLN A 219 16.85 -14.70 -7.97
N LEU A 220 15.65 -14.22 -8.20
CA LEU A 220 15.05 -14.21 -9.52
C LEU A 220 15.85 -13.30 -10.47
N SER A 221 16.03 -13.74 -11.72
CA SER A 221 16.64 -12.89 -12.76
C SER A 221 15.79 -11.66 -13.03
N ASP A 222 16.44 -10.53 -13.31
CA ASP A 222 15.76 -9.28 -13.67
C ASP A 222 14.84 -9.41 -14.88
N ASP A 223 15.10 -10.33 -15.80
CA ASP A 223 14.28 -10.60 -16.98
C ASP A 223 12.87 -11.10 -16.64
N ASN A 224 12.71 -11.69 -15.45
CA ASN A 224 11.42 -12.17 -14.95
C ASN A 224 10.61 -11.12 -14.17
N LEU A 225 11.16 -9.92 -13.93
CA LEU A 225 10.49 -8.92 -13.08
C LEU A 225 9.30 -8.24 -13.75
N SER A 226 9.21 -8.22 -15.09
CA SER A 226 8.15 -7.47 -15.79
C SER A 226 6.75 -7.94 -15.41
N ASN A 227 6.55 -9.25 -15.25
CA ASN A 227 5.26 -9.80 -14.84
C ASN A 227 4.95 -9.45 -13.37
N LEU A 228 5.95 -9.47 -12.49
CA LEU A 228 5.81 -9.02 -11.10
C LEU A 228 5.45 -7.53 -11.04
N PHE A 229 6.06 -6.69 -11.87
CA PHE A 229 5.73 -5.26 -11.97
C PHE A 229 4.27 -5.06 -12.35
N ARG A 230 3.77 -5.81 -13.35
CA ARG A 230 2.36 -5.77 -13.72
C ARG A 230 1.47 -6.20 -12.56
N GLY A 231 1.81 -7.29 -11.89
CA GLY A 231 1.09 -7.76 -10.71
C GLY A 231 0.99 -6.71 -9.61
N VAL A 232 2.07 -5.96 -9.34
CA VAL A 232 2.04 -4.85 -8.38
C VAL A 232 1.10 -3.73 -8.83
N VAL A 233 1.16 -3.32 -10.11
CA VAL A 233 0.29 -2.25 -10.62
C VAL A 233 -1.18 -2.64 -10.51
N GLU A 234 -1.54 -3.85 -10.95
CA GLU A 234 -2.90 -4.35 -10.93
C GLU A 234 -3.42 -4.54 -9.50
N SER A 235 -2.61 -5.16 -8.61
CA SER A 235 -3.02 -5.36 -7.23
C SER A 235 -3.14 -4.04 -6.45
N THR A 236 -2.27 -3.06 -6.72
CA THR A 236 -2.40 -1.74 -6.08
C THR A 236 -3.66 -1.00 -6.54
N ASN A 237 -3.99 -1.10 -7.83
CA ASN A 237 -5.20 -0.44 -8.36
C ASN A 237 -6.49 -1.03 -7.79
N GLU A 238 -6.49 -2.33 -7.47
CA GLU A 238 -7.67 -3.04 -6.95
C GLU A 238 -7.82 -2.90 -5.44
N ALA A 239 -6.70 -2.95 -4.70
CA ALA A 239 -6.70 -2.83 -3.24
C ALA A 239 -7.10 -1.44 -2.75
#